data_1bf404c7ab4fef67920ff5fb6176564f
#
_entry.id   1bf404c7ab4fef67920ff5fb6176564f
#
_cell.length_a   1.000
_cell.length_b   1.000
_cell.length_c   1.000
_cell.angle_alpha   90.00
_cell.angle_beta   90.00
_cell.angle_gamma   90.00
#
_symmetry.space_group_name_H-M   'P 1'
#
loop_
_entity.id
_entity.type
_entity.pdbx_description
1 polymer ?
#
loop_
_entity_poly.entity_id
_entity_poly.type
_entity_poly.pdbx_seq_one_letter_code
_entity_poly.pdbx_strand_id
1 'polypeptide(L)'
;MYRIFEYNPQLKPFRGDIDYRMHLYHHTKWRLLGDKKTLSEFANGHDYFGFHHVDGGWVYREWAPSAHQLYLTGDFNDWHWLDHPMTRLENGIWELKLDGDNALWHGCKVKTIVDANMTRTEHIPLYAKRVVQDPRTFAWVCEIVDNKRVFEWTDQDFRPEKSLFIYEAHIGMAQEHGHVGTYREFADYTLPYIKECGYNTIQLMAVAEHPFYGSFGYQVSNFFAASSWFGHPDDLKYLVNKAHSMGLQVLLDVVQSHAVKNTSEGINMFDGTTWQFFHDGPKGEHPSWGTKCFNYGKDEVIHFLLSNLKFWLTEYHFDGFRFDGVTSMLYHDHGLGEAFDDSRKGGR
;
A
#
# COMPACT_ATOMS: atom_id res chain seq x y z
N MET A 1 21.44 28.97 0.55
CA MET A 1 20.17 29.74 0.40
C MET A 1 19.20 28.85 -0.38
N TYR A 2 17.93 28.74 0.02
CA TYR A 2 16.99 27.91 -0.72
C TYR A 2 16.63 28.57 -2.05
N ARG A 3 16.67 27.79 -3.13
CA ARG A 3 16.32 28.25 -4.48
C ARG A 3 14.88 28.78 -4.58
N ILE A 4 13.98 28.35 -3.70
CA ILE A 4 12.59 28.82 -3.66
C ILE A 4 12.49 30.35 -3.49
N PHE A 5 13.45 31.00 -2.80
CA PHE A 5 13.46 32.45 -2.62
C PHE A 5 13.87 33.23 -3.89
N GLU A 6 14.48 32.55 -4.85
CA GLU A 6 14.80 33.10 -6.18
C GLU A 6 13.54 33.09 -7.06
N TYR A 7 12.78 31.99 -7.00
CA TYR A 7 11.53 31.85 -7.75
C TYR A 7 10.37 32.64 -7.14
N ASN A 8 10.29 32.72 -5.82
CA ASN A 8 9.25 33.44 -5.11
C ASN A 8 9.83 34.25 -3.94
N PRO A 9 10.22 35.52 -4.19
CA PRO A 9 10.78 36.40 -3.15
C PRO A 9 9.81 36.72 -1.99
N GLN A 10 8.49 36.57 -2.19
CA GLN A 10 7.48 36.78 -1.14
C GLN A 10 7.58 35.77 0.00
N LEU A 11 8.27 34.65 -0.19
CA LEU A 11 8.52 33.65 0.85
C LEU A 11 9.66 34.02 1.79
N LYS A 12 10.45 35.07 1.51
CA LYS A 12 11.58 35.49 2.36
C LYS A 12 11.18 35.82 3.82
N PRO A 13 10.04 36.48 4.11
CA PRO A 13 9.61 36.70 5.47
C PRO A 13 9.34 35.41 6.27
N PHE A 14 9.01 34.30 5.60
CA PHE A 14 8.72 33.00 6.19
C PHE A 14 9.94 32.07 6.24
N ARG A 15 11.14 32.62 6.11
CA ARG A 15 12.39 31.85 6.11
C ARG A 15 12.53 30.98 7.36
N GLY A 16 12.15 31.48 8.54
CA GLY A 16 12.24 30.71 9.79
C GLY A 16 11.41 29.44 9.77
N ASP A 17 10.19 29.51 9.23
CA ASP A 17 9.31 28.34 9.10
C ASP A 17 9.85 27.32 8.08
N ILE A 18 10.41 27.82 6.98
CA ILE A 18 11.04 26.97 5.96
C ILE A 18 12.29 26.29 6.53
N ASP A 19 13.16 27.04 7.25
CA ASP A 19 14.35 26.49 7.91
C ASP A 19 13.96 25.39 8.91
N TYR A 20 12.92 25.61 9.72
CA TYR A 20 12.42 24.64 10.70
C TYR A 20 11.89 23.36 10.01
N ARG A 21 11.07 23.48 8.97
CA ARG A 21 10.56 22.33 8.20
C ARG A 21 11.68 21.51 7.55
N MET A 22 12.66 22.19 6.97
CA MET A 22 13.82 21.53 6.39
C MET A 22 14.69 20.85 7.43
N HIS A 23 14.83 21.47 8.62
CA HIS A 23 15.51 20.82 9.75
C HIS A 23 14.80 19.53 10.18
N LEU A 24 13.48 19.57 10.35
CA LEU A 24 12.68 18.37 10.68
C LEU A 24 12.83 17.28 9.62
N TYR A 25 12.77 17.63 8.33
CA TYR A 25 12.98 16.70 7.24
C TYR A 25 14.37 16.03 7.30
N HIS A 26 15.43 16.81 7.43
CA HIS A 26 16.80 16.28 7.48
C HIS A 26 17.04 15.45 8.74
N HIS A 27 16.52 15.88 9.88
CA HIS A 27 16.61 15.15 11.15
C HIS A 27 15.88 13.80 11.05
N THR A 28 14.64 13.78 10.55
CA THR A 28 13.87 12.55 10.37
C THR A 28 14.56 11.60 9.39
N LYS A 29 15.02 12.13 8.25
CA LYS A 29 15.76 11.35 7.27
C LYS A 29 17.02 10.73 7.88
N TRP A 30 17.80 11.50 8.62
CA TRP A 30 19.00 10.99 9.30
C TRP A 30 18.66 9.94 10.36
N ARG A 31 17.63 10.15 11.16
CA ARG A 31 17.16 9.21 12.19
C ARG A 31 16.76 7.86 11.58
N LEU A 32 16.07 7.87 10.45
CA LEU A 32 15.61 6.65 9.77
C LEU A 32 16.73 5.92 9.03
N LEU A 33 17.62 6.66 8.37
CA LEU A 33 18.60 6.08 7.44
C LEU A 33 20.01 5.97 8.05
N GLY A 34 20.35 6.81 9.02
CA GLY A 34 21.74 7.02 9.44
C GLY A 34 22.59 7.51 8.27
N ASP A 35 23.91 7.27 8.36
CA ASP A 35 24.87 7.67 7.31
C ASP A 35 25.07 6.60 6.22
N LYS A 36 24.41 5.45 6.33
CA LYS A 36 24.76 4.24 5.57
C LYS A 36 23.65 3.72 4.66
N LYS A 37 22.41 4.21 4.79
CA LYS A 37 21.28 3.70 4.01
C LYS A 37 20.68 4.76 3.12
N THR A 38 20.32 4.36 1.92
CA THR A 38 19.45 5.14 1.04
C THR A 38 17.98 4.94 1.44
N LEU A 39 17.10 5.83 0.98
CA LEU A 39 15.65 5.67 1.19
C LEU A 39 15.12 4.37 0.57
N SER A 40 15.67 3.97 -0.58
CA SER A 40 15.32 2.72 -1.25
C SER A 40 15.73 1.47 -0.45
N GLU A 41 16.87 1.50 0.24
CA GLU A 41 17.31 0.41 1.12
C GLU A 41 16.49 0.36 2.41
N PHE A 42 16.05 1.51 2.93
CA PHE A 42 15.16 1.55 4.09
C PHE A 42 13.77 0.98 3.75
N ALA A 43 13.23 1.30 2.58
CA ALA A 43 11.91 0.90 2.13
C ALA A 43 11.89 -0.56 1.61
N ASN A 44 12.23 -1.52 2.47
CA ASN A 44 12.40 -2.93 2.11
C ASN A 44 11.39 -3.88 2.79
N GLY A 45 10.30 -3.35 3.36
CA GLY A 45 9.34 -4.16 4.11
C GLY A 45 8.75 -5.30 3.31
N HIS A 46 8.41 -5.07 2.03
CA HIS A 46 7.87 -6.09 1.13
C HIS A 46 8.89 -7.16 0.71
N ASP A 47 10.19 -6.90 0.88
CA ASP A 47 11.27 -7.87 0.64
C ASP A 47 11.53 -8.74 1.89
N TYR A 48 11.05 -8.32 3.06
CA TYR A 48 11.29 -8.99 4.33
C TYR A 48 10.04 -9.59 4.96
N PHE A 49 8.93 -8.85 5.02
CA PHE A 49 7.64 -9.28 5.55
C PHE A 49 6.79 -9.97 4.49
N GLY A 50 5.74 -10.67 4.93
CA GLY A 50 4.89 -11.47 4.07
C GLY A 50 5.49 -12.84 3.76
N PHE A 51 5.08 -13.44 2.66
CA PHE A 51 5.46 -14.80 2.27
C PHE A 51 6.60 -14.79 1.26
N HIS A 52 7.63 -15.58 1.55
CA HIS A 52 8.80 -15.73 0.67
C HIS A 52 9.11 -17.21 0.45
N HIS A 53 9.06 -17.64 -0.79
CA HIS A 53 9.53 -18.95 -1.22
C HIS A 53 11.07 -18.89 -1.31
N VAL A 54 11.73 -19.58 -0.42
CA VAL A 54 13.20 -19.63 -0.31
C VAL A 54 13.69 -21.04 -0.73
N ASP A 55 14.99 -21.25 -0.74
CA ASP A 55 15.55 -22.57 -0.99
C ASP A 55 15.19 -23.52 0.15
N GLY A 56 14.48 -24.61 -0.21
CA GLY A 56 14.06 -25.65 0.71
C GLY A 56 12.76 -25.37 1.49
N GLY A 57 12.03 -24.29 1.19
CA GLY A 57 10.75 -24.05 1.86
C GLY A 57 10.22 -22.64 1.79
N TRP A 58 9.46 -22.25 2.80
CA TRP A 58 8.81 -20.95 2.87
C TRP A 58 9.12 -20.24 4.19
N VAL A 59 9.23 -18.92 4.12
CA VAL A 59 9.32 -18.03 5.29
C VAL A 59 8.18 -17.04 5.25
N TYR A 60 7.46 -16.95 6.36
CA TYR A 60 6.41 -15.96 6.57
C TYR A 60 6.77 -15.07 7.75
N ARG A 61 6.68 -13.75 7.57
CA ARG A 61 6.95 -12.77 8.64
C ARG A 61 5.87 -11.72 8.72
N GLU A 62 5.55 -11.33 9.97
CA GLU A 62 4.62 -10.25 10.29
C GLU A 62 5.15 -9.34 11.40
N TRP A 63 4.63 -8.12 11.44
CA TRP A 63 4.88 -7.17 12.51
C TRP A 63 3.61 -7.00 13.36
N ALA A 64 3.62 -7.51 14.59
CA ALA A 64 2.51 -7.47 15.53
C ALA A 64 3.05 -7.32 16.96
N PRO A 65 3.50 -6.11 17.35
CA PRO A 65 4.24 -5.92 18.60
C PRO A 65 3.43 -6.21 19.86
N SER A 66 2.11 -6.01 19.84
CA SER A 66 1.22 -6.19 20.99
C SER A 66 0.56 -7.55 21.05
N ALA A 67 0.68 -8.39 20.02
CA ALA A 67 0.13 -9.73 20.01
C ALA A 67 0.85 -10.64 21.01
N HIS A 68 0.10 -11.58 21.61
CA HIS A 68 0.66 -12.62 22.48
C HIS A 68 1.20 -13.79 21.67
N GLN A 69 0.50 -14.19 20.60
CA GLN A 69 0.89 -15.25 19.69
C GLN A 69 0.25 -15.04 18.31
N LEU A 70 0.98 -15.41 17.27
CA LEU A 70 0.47 -15.51 15.90
C LEU A 70 0.54 -16.96 15.43
N TYR A 71 -0.43 -17.32 14.57
CA TYR A 71 -0.46 -18.62 13.88
C TYR A 71 -0.80 -18.40 12.42
N LEU A 72 -0.36 -19.31 11.56
CA LEU A 72 -0.77 -19.37 10.17
C LEU A 72 -1.76 -20.51 9.97
N THR A 73 -2.86 -20.24 9.29
CA THR A 73 -3.86 -21.24 8.90
C THR A 73 -4.27 -21.07 7.44
N GLY A 74 -4.76 -22.14 6.83
CA GLY A 74 -5.19 -22.10 5.43
C GLY A 74 -5.40 -23.45 4.82
N ASP A 75 -5.45 -23.50 3.48
CA ASP A 75 -5.65 -24.74 2.72
C ASP A 75 -4.57 -25.79 3.00
N PHE A 76 -3.36 -25.35 3.33
CA PHE A 76 -2.20 -26.22 3.58
C PHE A 76 -2.30 -27.03 4.89
N ASN A 77 -3.17 -26.64 5.81
CA ASN A 77 -3.36 -27.32 7.12
C ASN A 77 -4.84 -27.54 7.46
N ASP A 78 -5.71 -27.66 6.45
CA ASP A 78 -7.15 -27.85 6.59
C ASP A 78 -7.81 -26.81 7.53
N TRP A 79 -7.29 -25.59 7.55
CA TRP A 79 -7.76 -24.47 8.37
C TRP A 79 -7.70 -24.70 9.88
N HIS A 80 -6.79 -25.56 10.35
CA HIS A 80 -6.53 -25.74 11.78
C HIS A 80 -5.74 -24.54 12.33
N TRP A 81 -6.35 -23.80 13.24
CA TRP A 81 -5.88 -22.48 13.68
C TRP A 81 -4.56 -22.49 14.43
N LEU A 82 -4.24 -23.56 15.19
CA LEU A 82 -3.16 -23.55 16.17
C LEU A 82 -1.97 -24.44 15.82
N ASP A 83 -2.04 -25.12 14.67
CA ASP A 83 -1.02 -26.10 14.28
C ASP A 83 0.32 -25.48 13.87
N HIS A 84 0.28 -24.21 13.42
CA HIS A 84 1.48 -23.51 12.93
C HIS A 84 1.73 -22.20 13.70
N PRO A 85 2.19 -22.29 14.98
CA PRO A 85 2.55 -21.11 15.76
C PRO A 85 3.79 -20.44 15.20
N MET A 86 3.78 -19.11 15.13
CA MET A 86 4.93 -18.30 14.75
C MET A 86 5.87 -18.08 15.93
N THR A 87 7.15 -17.94 15.64
CA THR A 87 8.18 -17.59 16.63
C THR A 87 8.28 -16.07 16.74
N ARG A 88 8.22 -15.55 17.96
CA ARG A 88 8.44 -14.11 18.20
C ARG A 88 9.92 -13.77 18.16
N LEU A 89 10.28 -12.81 17.31
CA LEU A 89 11.59 -12.22 17.20
C LEU A 89 11.65 -10.86 17.94
N GLU A 90 12.75 -10.14 17.81
CA GLU A 90 12.89 -8.79 18.35
C GLU A 90 11.95 -7.79 17.67
N ASN A 91 11.69 -6.67 18.32
CA ASN A 91 10.90 -5.53 17.80
C ASN A 91 9.46 -5.87 17.38
N GLY A 92 8.87 -6.92 17.96
CA GLY A 92 7.50 -7.32 17.67
C GLY A 92 7.31 -7.99 16.32
N ILE A 93 8.39 -8.50 15.73
CA ILE A 93 8.38 -9.31 14.51
C ILE A 93 8.05 -10.76 14.87
N TRP A 94 7.29 -11.42 14.03
CA TRP A 94 6.95 -12.83 14.11
C TRP A 94 7.41 -13.55 12.85
N GLU A 95 7.93 -14.77 13.00
CA GLU A 95 8.43 -15.59 11.89
C GLU A 95 7.89 -17.02 11.98
N LEU A 96 7.49 -17.57 10.84
CA LEU A 96 7.22 -18.97 10.62
C LEU A 96 8.07 -19.48 9.46
N LYS A 97 8.71 -20.62 9.67
CA LYS A 97 9.42 -21.37 8.62
C LYS A 97 8.68 -22.65 8.37
N LEU A 98 8.42 -22.96 7.11
CA LEU A 98 7.80 -24.20 6.65
C LEU A 98 8.78 -24.91 5.72
N ASP A 99 9.19 -26.10 6.11
CA ASP A 99 10.11 -26.92 5.36
C ASP A 99 9.42 -27.56 4.15
N GLY A 100 10.12 -27.58 3.03
CA GLY A 100 9.65 -28.13 1.76
C GLY A 100 9.06 -27.08 0.82
N ASP A 101 9.47 -27.15 -0.44
CA ASP A 101 9.03 -26.22 -1.49
C ASP A 101 7.51 -26.24 -1.70
N ASN A 102 6.86 -27.37 -1.41
CA ASN A 102 5.41 -27.56 -1.55
C ASN A 102 4.62 -27.34 -0.25
N ALA A 103 5.26 -26.81 0.82
CA ALA A 103 4.57 -26.52 2.08
C ALA A 103 3.47 -25.45 1.89
N LEU A 104 3.72 -24.48 1.01
CA LEU A 104 2.71 -23.60 0.44
C LEU A 104 2.83 -23.64 -1.10
N TRP A 105 1.83 -23.12 -1.79
CA TRP A 105 1.82 -23.04 -3.26
C TRP A 105 1.15 -21.77 -3.75
N HIS A 106 1.37 -21.42 -5.00
CA HIS A 106 0.69 -20.29 -5.64
C HIS A 106 -0.84 -20.52 -5.65
N GLY A 107 -1.60 -19.55 -5.13
CA GLY A 107 -3.06 -19.64 -4.99
C GLY A 107 -3.53 -20.34 -3.70
N CYS A 108 -2.62 -20.87 -2.87
CA CYS A 108 -2.97 -21.38 -1.54
C CYS A 108 -3.62 -20.26 -0.71
N LYS A 109 -4.79 -20.56 -0.15
CA LYS A 109 -5.53 -19.58 0.67
C LYS A 109 -5.11 -19.67 2.11
N VAL A 110 -4.82 -18.51 2.71
CA VAL A 110 -4.32 -18.43 4.08
C VAL A 110 -4.89 -17.24 4.82
N LYS A 111 -4.88 -17.35 6.18
CA LYS A 111 -5.12 -16.26 7.13
C LYS A 111 -4.13 -16.33 8.27
N THR A 112 -3.91 -15.19 8.92
CA THR A 112 -3.18 -15.11 10.18
C THR A 112 -4.18 -15.13 11.34
N ILE A 113 -3.96 -16.01 12.30
CA ILE A 113 -4.68 -16.01 13.57
C ILE A 113 -3.84 -15.21 14.56
N VAL A 114 -4.44 -14.20 15.15
CA VAL A 114 -3.81 -13.33 16.14
C VAL A 114 -4.44 -13.58 17.50
N ASP A 115 -3.64 -14.01 18.46
CA ASP A 115 -4.01 -14.14 19.87
C ASP A 115 -3.60 -12.86 20.58
N ALA A 116 -4.58 -12.05 20.96
CA ALA A 116 -4.39 -10.79 21.66
C ALA A 116 -5.60 -10.48 22.54
N ASN A 117 -5.41 -9.76 23.64
CA ASN A 117 -6.49 -9.35 24.54
C ASN A 117 -7.43 -10.49 24.97
N MET A 118 -6.87 -11.68 25.22
CA MET A 118 -7.60 -12.90 25.60
C MET A 118 -8.60 -13.40 24.53
N THR A 119 -8.45 -12.98 23.29
CA THR A 119 -9.26 -13.40 22.14
C THR A 119 -8.37 -13.82 20.98
N ARG A 120 -8.92 -14.65 20.10
CA ARG A 120 -8.28 -15.03 18.83
C ARG A 120 -9.13 -14.54 17.69
N THR A 121 -8.50 -13.83 16.77
CA THR A 121 -9.16 -13.24 15.61
C THR A 121 -8.43 -13.60 14.32
N GLU A 122 -9.20 -13.71 13.24
CA GLU A 122 -8.66 -13.93 11.88
C GLU A 122 -8.33 -12.61 11.23
N HIS A 123 -7.18 -12.55 10.56
CA HIS A 123 -6.74 -11.39 9.81
C HIS A 123 -6.14 -11.78 8.45
N ILE A 124 -6.23 -10.87 7.49
CA ILE A 124 -5.43 -10.96 6.27
C ILE A 124 -3.99 -10.57 6.60
N PRO A 125 -2.97 -11.31 6.13
CA PRO A 125 -1.57 -10.93 6.27
C PRO A 125 -1.30 -9.50 5.80
N LEU A 126 -0.52 -8.71 6.58
CA LEU A 126 -0.28 -7.27 6.33
C LEU A 126 0.37 -6.99 4.97
N TYR A 127 1.22 -7.90 4.50
CA TYR A 127 1.94 -7.79 3.23
C TYR A 127 1.39 -8.76 2.18
N ALA A 128 0.09 -9.12 2.26
CA ALA A 128 -0.58 -9.93 1.26
C ALA A 128 -0.50 -9.25 -0.12
N LYS A 129 0.01 -9.99 -1.13
CA LYS A 129 0.14 -9.49 -2.53
C LYS A 129 -1.13 -9.74 -3.36
N ARG A 130 -2.00 -10.60 -2.89
CA ARG A 130 -3.31 -10.88 -3.47
C ARG A 130 -4.32 -11.21 -2.36
N VAL A 131 -5.46 -10.57 -2.42
CA VAL A 131 -6.57 -10.79 -1.51
C VAL A 131 -7.84 -10.96 -2.34
N VAL A 132 -8.65 -11.94 -2.01
CA VAL A 132 -9.87 -12.24 -2.76
C VAL A 132 -11.05 -12.46 -1.80
N GLN A 133 -12.25 -12.18 -2.29
CA GLN A 133 -13.47 -12.47 -1.56
C GLN A 133 -14.07 -13.81 -2.05
N ASP A 134 -14.38 -14.72 -1.15
CA ASP A 134 -15.12 -15.93 -1.48
C ASP A 134 -16.54 -15.57 -1.91
N PRO A 135 -17.01 -15.94 -3.11
CA PRO A 135 -18.29 -15.50 -3.63
C PRO A 135 -19.51 -16.11 -2.90
N ARG A 136 -19.30 -17.14 -2.08
CA ARG A 136 -20.40 -17.81 -1.33
C ARG A 136 -20.49 -17.34 0.10
N THR A 137 -19.35 -17.15 0.76
CA THR A 137 -19.29 -16.77 2.18
C THR A 137 -19.06 -15.29 2.38
N PHE A 138 -18.65 -14.57 1.32
CA PHE A 138 -18.23 -13.16 1.35
C PHE A 138 -17.03 -12.90 2.27
N ALA A 139 -16.37 -13.95 2.75
CA ALA A 139 -15.16 -13.82 3.55
C ALA A 139 -13.97 -13.46 2.65
N TRP A 140 -13.14 -12.53 3.12
CA TRP A 140 -11.88 -12.19 2.47
C TRP A 140 -10.77 -13.14 2.91
N VAL A 141 -9.87 -13.46 1.99
CA VAL A 141 -8.76 -14.38 2.24
C VAL A 141 -7.54 -13.96 1.40
N CYS A 142 -6.33 -14.16 1.96
CA CYS A 142 -5.10 -14.00 1.20
C CYS A 142 -4.86 -15.23 0.32
N GLU A 143 -4.57 -15.02 -0.96
CA GLU A 143 -4.00 -16.03 -1.86
C GLU A 143 -2.49 -15.83 -1.97
N ILE A 144 -1.71 -16.88 -1.76
CA ILE A 144 -0.25 -16.83 -1.86
C ILE A 144 0.15 -16.54 -3.31
N VAL A 145 0.99 -15.52 -3.49
CA VAL A 145 1.68 -15.25 -4.75
C VAL A 145 3.12 -15.74 -4.61
N ASP A 146 3.46 -16.81 -5.33
CA ASP A 146 4.80 -17.37 -5.28
C ASP A 146 5.81 -16.44 -5.96
N ASN A 147 6.79 -15.93 -5.22
CA ASN A 147 7.82 -15.03 -5.71
C ASN A 147 8.82 -15.67 -6.70
N LYS A 148 8.83 -16.98 -6.82
CA LYS A 148 9.58 -17.67 -7.90
C LYS A 148 8.88 -17.59 -9.26
N ARG A 149 7.60 -17.20 -9.31
CA ARG A 149 6.87 -16.91 -10.55
C ARG A 149 7.09 -15.47 -10.95
N VAL A 150 7.97 -15.24 -11.89
CA VAL A 150 8.36 -13.91 -12.37
C VAL A 150 7.55 -13.53 -13.61
N PHE A 151 6.98 -12.31 -13.60
CA PHE A 151 6.36 -11.72 -14.78
C PHE A 151 7.44 -11.27 -15.77
N GLU A 152 7.28 -11.59 -17.05
CA GLU A 152 8.23 -11.20 -18.11
C GLU A 152 7.94 -9.78 -18.60
N TRP A 153 8.72 -8.82 -18.09
CA TRP A 153 8.67 -7.43 -18.51
C TRP A 153 9.39 -7.20 -19.83
N THR A 154 8.81 -6.37 -20.70
CA THR A 154 9.40 -5.98 -22.01
C THR A 154 9.62 -4.49 -22.13
N ASP A 155 9.65 -3.78 -21.03
CA ASP A 155 9.66 -2.31 -20.93
C ASP A 155 11.04 -1.70 -20.59
N GLN A 156 12.12 -2.48 -20.74
CA GLN A 156 13.50 -2.05 -20.37
C GLN A 156 13.95 -0.79 -21.12
N ASP A 157 13.44 -0.57 -22.33
CA ASP A 157 13.76 0.58 -23.17
C ASP A 157 12.79 1.76 -22.99
N PHE A 158 11.71 1.58 -22.21
CA PHE A 158 10.78 2.65 -21.93
C PHE A 158 11.46 3.79 -21.16
N ARG A 159 11.16 5.02 -21.54
CA ARG A 159 11.65 6.23 -20.85
C ARG A 159 10.49 7.21 -20.69
N PRO A 160 10.20 7.62 -19.45
CA PRO A 160 9.12 8.57 -19.18
C PRO A 160 9.42 9.96 -19.74
N GLU A 161 8.40 10.63 -20.23
CA GLU A 161 8.48 12.01 -20.70
C GLU A 161 8.48 12.99 -19.51
N LYS A 162 9.10 14.16 -19.71
CA LYS A 162 9.17 15.20 -18.67
C LYS A 162 7.90 16.05 -18.59
N SER A 163 7.22 16.25 -19.71
CA SER A 163 5.98 17.02 -19.79
C SER A 163 4.80 16.07 -19.83
N LEU A 164 3.95 16.12 -18.80
CA LEU A 164 2.85 15.18 -18.64
C LEU A 164 1.57 15.75 -19.25
N PHE A 165 0.92 14.97 -20.12
CA PHE A 165 -0.44 15.17 -20.56
C PHE A 165 -1.26 13.98 -20.08
N ILE A 166 -1.97 14.16 -18.95
CA ILE A 166 -2.51 13.10 -18.10
C ILE A 166 -3.95 12.82 -18.44
N TYR A 167 -4.29 11.53 -18.60
CA TYR A 167 -5.64 11.01 -18.60
C TYR A 167 -5.89 10.23 -17.30
N GLU A 168 -6.83 10.68 -16.48
CA GLU A 168 -7.24 9.99 -15.26
C GLU A 168 -8.36 9.00 -15.57
N ALA A 169 -8.25 7.76 -15.05
CA ALA A 169 -9.23 6.73 -15.30
C ALA A 169 -9.38 5.76 -14.12
N HIS A 170 -10.62 5.26 -13.94
CA HIS A 170 -10.94 4.15 -13.05
C HIS A 170 -11.08 2.87 -13.87
N ILE A 171 -10.31 1.83 -13.52
CA ILE A 171 -10.26 0.56 -14.29
C ILE A 171 -11.65 -0.03 -14.51
N GLY A 172 -12.42 -0.17 -13.45
CA GLY A 172 -13.71 -0.84 -13.49
C GLY A 172 -14.80 -0.08 -14.23
N MET A 173 -14.63 1.25 -14.45
CA MET A 173 -15.63 2.11 -15.07
C MET A 173 -15.24 2.63 -16.46
N ALA A 174 -14.04 2.34 -16.92
CA ALA A 174 -13.54 2.82 -18.21
C ALA A 174 -14.00 1.94 -19.39
N GLN A 175 -15.23 1.51 -19.38
CA GLN A 175 -15.86 0.68 -20.42
C GLN A 175 -17.40 0.82 -20.36
N GLU A 176 -18.11 0.41 -21.42
CA GLU A 176 -19.56 0.59 -21.56
C GLU A 176 -20.37 -0.72 -21.39
N HIS A 177 -19.72 -1.83 -21.01
CA HIS A 177 -20.37 -3.10 -20.77
C HIS A 177 -21.03 -3.14 -19.38
N GLY A 178 -22.05 -3.95 -19.18
CA GLY A 178 -22.81 -4.04 -17.94
C GLY A 178 -22.12 -4.80 -16.80
N HIS A 179 -20.80 -4.74 -16.69
CA HIS A 179 -19.99 -5.36 -15.62
C HIS A 179 -18.83 -4.45 -15.20
N VAL A 180 -18.16 -4.79 -14.12
CA VAL A 180 -16.92 -4.12 -13.69
C VAL A 180 -15.81 -4.43 -14.69
N GLY A 181 -15.20 -3.39 -15.27
CA GLY A 181 -14.07 -3.54 -16.20
C GLY A 181 -12.86 -4.20 -15.56
N THR A 182 -12.10 -4.91 -16.37
CA THR A 182 -10.89 -5.62 -15.93
C THR A 182 -9.61 -4.90 -16.35
N TYR A 183 -8.48 -5.24 -15.70
CA TYR A 183 -7.15 -4.77 -16.14
C TYR A 183 -6.86 -5.10 -17.60
N ARG A 184 -7.27 -6.30 -18.04
CA ARG A 184 -7.11 -6.74 -19.43
C ARG A 184 -7.94 -5.93 -20.42
N GLU A 185 -9.20 -5.72 -20.12
CA GLU A 185 -10.09 -4.92 -20.97
C GLU A 185 -9.58 -3.48 -21.08
N PHE A 186 -9.16 -2.89 -19.97
CA PHE A 186 -8.55 -1.57 -19.97
C PHE A 186 -7.30 -1.53 -20.86
N ALA A 187 -6.41 -2.50 -20.71
CA ALA A 187 -5.19 -2.61 -21.50
C ALA A 187 -5.48 -2.78 -23.00
N ASP A 188 -6.48 -3.59 -23.35
CA ASP A 188 -6.71 -3.98 -24.74
C ASP A 188 -7.58 -2.98 -25.51
N TYR A 189 -8.49 -2.30 -24.83
CA TYR A 189 -9.48 -1.42 -25.48
C TYR A 189 -9.30 0.05 -25.10
N THR A 190 -9.03 0.37 -23.84
CA THR A 190 -8.99 1.75 -23.35
C THR A 190 -7.63 2.42 -23.62
N LEU A 191 -6.51 1.70 -23.42
CA LEU A 191 -5.17 2.28 -23.69
C LEU A 191 -5.00 2.77 -25.14
N PRO A 192 -5.38 1.99 -26.17
CA PRO A 192 -5.28 2.46 -27.55
C PRO A 192 -6.03 3.77 -27.78
N TYR A 193 -7.25 3.88 -27.25
CA TYR A 193 -8.06 5.09 -27.36
C TYR A 193 -7.40 6.30 -26.68
N ILE A 194 -6.88 6.13 -25.45
CA ILE A 194 -6.17 7.20 -24.72
C ILE A 194 -4.96 7.67 -25.53
N LYS A 195 -4.21 6.75 -26.14
CA LYS A 195 -3.05 7.07 -26.97
C LYS A 195 -3.45 7.82 -28.24
N GLU A 196 -4.53 7.40 -28.90
CA GLU A 196 -5.08 8.08 -30.09
C GLU A 196 -5.50 9.52 -29.78
N CYS A 197 -6.04 9.77 -28.58
CA CYS A 197 -6.39 11.10 -28.09
C CYS A 197 -5.17 11.99 -27.81
N GLY A 198 -3.94 11.48 -27.91
CA GLY A 198 -2.69 12.23 -27.79
C GLY A 198 -2.16 12.35 -26.38
N TYR A 199 -2.73 11.67 -25.39
CA TYR A 199 -2.18 11.61 -24.03
C TYR A 199 -0.86 10.83 -24.00
N ASN A 200 0.03 11.17 -23.07
CA ASN A 200 1.29 10.47 -22.85
C ASN A 200 1.42 9.86 -21.46
N THR A 201 0.44 10.12 -20.59
CA THR A 201 0.43 9.67 -19.20
C THR A 201 -0.98 9.26 -18.79
N ILE A 202 -1.08 8.14 -18.08
CA ILE A 202 -2.32 7.67 -17.47
C ILE A 202 -2.16 7.77 -15.97
N GLN A 203 -3.14 8.34 -15.29
CA GLN A 203 -3.28 8.27 -13.84
C GLN A 203 -4.39 7.27 -13.52
N LEU A 204 -4.01 6.10 -12.99
CA LEU A 204 -4.98 5.14 -12.51
C LEU A 204 -5.47 5.57 -11.12
N MET A 205 -6.79 5.73 -10.97
CA MET A 205 -7.42 5.83 -9.65
C MET A 205 -7.03 4.61 -8.82
N ALA A 206 -7.07 4.73 -7.48
CA ALA A 206 -6.50 3.76 -6.55
C ALA A 206 -6.86 2.31 -6.90
N VAL A 207 -5.83 1.47 -7.10
CA VAL A 207 -5.96 0.04 -7.42
C VAL A 207 -5.51 -0.88 -6.28
N ALA A 208 -5.13 -0.33 -5.11
CA ALA A 208 -4.92 -1.16 -3.93
C ALA A 208 -6.23 -1.83 -3.50
N GLU A 209 -6.14 -3.02 -2.89
CA GLU A 209 -7.34 -3.78 -2.52
C GLU A 209 -8.22 -3.02 -1.52
N HIS A 210 -9.51 -3.08 -1.76
CA HIS A 210 -10.53 -2.37 -0.99
C HIS A 210 -11.82 -3.20 -0.93
N PRO A 211 -12.48 -3.32 0.24
CA PRO A 211 -13.62 -4.20 0.41
C PRO A 211 -14.91 -3.65 -0.19
N PHE A 212 -15.00 -2.33 -0.39
CA PHE A 212 -16.18 -1.65 -0.89
C PHE A 212 -15.90 -1.02 -2.26
N TYR A 213 -16.42 -1.64 -3.32
CA TYR A 213 -16.26 -1.17 -4.71
C TYR A 213 -16.63 0.31 -4.90
N GLY A 214 -17.74 0.77 -4.27
CA GLY A 214 -18.19 2.15 -4.35
C GLY A 214 -17.26 3.21 -3.75
N SER A 215 -16.18 2.78 -3.07
CA SER A 215 -15.11 3.69 -2.64
C SER A 215 -14.15 4.06 -3.77
N PHE A 216 -14.24 3.42 -4.93
CA PHE A 216 -13.33 3.58 -6.07
C PHE A 216 -11.84 3.38 -5.73
N GLY A 217 -11.56 2.54 -4.72
CA GLY A 217 -10.21 2.28 -4.24
C GLY A 217 -9.72 3.21 -3.13
N TYR A 218 -10.50 4.22 -2.72
CA TYR A 218 -10.07 5.19 -1.70
C TYR A 218 -10.30 4.74 -0.26
N GLN A 219 -10.84 3.53 -0.04
CA GLN A 219 -10.93 2.89 1.27
C GLN A 219 -10.09 1.61 1.29
N VAL A 220 -8.77 1.80 1.34
CA VAL A 220 -7.79 0.70 1.24
C VAL A 220 -7.84 -0.19 2.47
N SER A 221 -7.91 -1.51 2.23
CA SER A 221 -7.74 -2.56 3.25
C SER A 221 -6.34 -3.20 3.19
N ASN A 222 -5.84 -3.51 2.00
CA ASN A 222 -4.58 -4.23 1.82
C ASN A 222 -3.65 -3.47 0.87
N PHE A 223 -2.61 -2.90 1.41
CA PHE A 223 -1.74 -1.93 0.73
C PHE A 223 -0.84 -2.57 -0.33
N PHE A 224 -0.48 -3.84 -0.17
CA PHE A 224 0.41 -4.57 -1.09
C PHE A 224 -0.33 -5.49 -2.06
N ALA A 225 -1.65 -5.46 -2.08
CA ALA A 225 -2.48 -6.25 -2.97
C ALA A 225 -3.10 -5.39 -4.08
N ALA A 226 -2.92 -5.79 -5.33
CA ALA A 226 -3.71 -5.25 -6.43
C ALA A 226 -5.17 -5.71 -6.30
N SER A 227 -6.12 -4.79 -6.51
CA SER A 227 -7.53 -5.06 -6.31
C SER A 227 -8.02 -6.23 -7.16
N SER A 228 -8.64 -7.20 -6.49
CA SER A 228 -9.25 -8.38 -7.11
C SER A 228 -10.53 -8.08 -7.89
N TRP A 229 -11.12 -6.89 -7.69
CA TRP A 229 -12.25 -6.40 -8.47
C TRP A 229 -11.96 -6.35 -9.96
N PHE A 230 -10.72 -6.12 -10.36
CA PHE A 230 -10.31 -5.86 -11.74
C PHE A 230 -9.51 -7.02 -12.37
N GLY A 231 -9.18 -8.07 -11.61
CA GLY A 231 -8.46 -9.24 -12.13
C GLY A 231 -7.31 -9.73 -11.25
N HIS A 232 -6.32 -10.30 -11.89
CA HIS A 232 -5.13 -10.84 -11.23
C HIS A 232 -3.99 -9.81 -11.17
N PRO A 233 -3.05 -9.94 -10.22
CA PRO A 233 -1.84 -9.10 -10.18
C PRO A 233 -1.08 -9.06 -11.51
N ASP A 234 -0.94 -10.20 -12.20
CA ASP A 234 -0.28 -10.26 -13.50
C ASP A 234 -1.04 -9.53 -14.61
N ASP A 235 -2.35 -9.37 -14.49
CA ASP A 235 -3.15 -8.58 -15.42
C ASP A 235 -2.87 -7.08 -15.28
N LEU A 236 -2.64 -6.60 -14.04
CA LEU A 236 -2.19 -5.23 -13.81
C LEU A 236 -0.76 -5.02 -14.35
N LYS A 237 0.15 -5.98 -14.15
CA LYS A 237 1.49 -5.94 -14.76
C LYS A 237 1.41 -5.90 -16.29
N TYR A 238 0.55 -6.73 -16.88
CA TYR A 238 0.30 -6.68 -18.32
C TYR A 238 -0.17 -5.31 -18.79
N LEU A 239 -1.09 -4.68 -18.06
CA LEU A 239 -1.59 -3.34 -18.37
C LEU A 239 -0.44 -2.33 -18.40
N VAL A 240 0.40 -2.28 -17.36
CA VAL A 240 1.52 -1.34 -17.27
C VAL A 240 2.55 -1.62 -18.36
N ASN A 241 2.93 -2.88 -18.57
CA ASN A 241 3.87 -3.29 -19.63
C ASN A 241 3.37 -2.88 -21.03
N LYS A 242 2.08 -3.06 -21.29
CA LYS A 242 1.45 -2.65 -22.55
C LYS A 242 1.41 -1.13 -22.70
N ALA A 243 1.09 -0.38 -21.64
CA ALA A 243 1.15 1.06 -21.65
C ALA A 243 2.55 1.56 -22.02
N HIS A 244 3.58 1.02 -21.41
CA HIS A 244 4.98 1.34 -21.73
C HIS A 244 5.34 1.02 -23.19
N SER A 245 4.89 -0.12 -23.73
CA SER A 245 5.10 -0.48 -25.13
C SER A 245 4.47 0.52 -26.12
N MET A 246 3.44 1.24 -25.67
CA MET A 246 2.76 2.30 -26.43
C MET A 246 3.33 3.69 -26.15
N GLY A 247 4.37 3.82 -25.32
CA GLY A 247 4.95 5.10 -24.89
C GLY A 247 4.03 5.90 -23.98
N LEU A 248 3.26 5.22 -23.12
CA LEU A 248 2.40 5.80 -22.10
C LEU A 248 3.00 5.54 -20.73
N GLN A 249 3.22 6.61 -19.93
CA GLN A 249 3.55 6.51 -18.51
C GLN A 249 2.32 6.11 -17.70
N VAL A 250 2.52 5.42 -16.59
CA VAL A 250 1.42 5.04 -15.68
C VAL A 250 1.71 5.55 -14.28
N LEU A 251 0.90 6.48 -13.82
CA LEU A 251 0.89 6.98 -12.45
C LEU A 251 -0.16 6.22 -11.64
N LEU A 252 0.14 5.95 -10.38
CA LEU A 252 -0.79 5.33 -9.45
C LEU A 252 -1.29 6.35 -8.43
N ASP A 253 -2.60 6.39 -8.25
CA ASP A 253 -3.20 7.11 -7.13
C ASP A 253 -3.07 6.27 -5.84
N VAL A 254 -2.39 6.82 -4.84
CA VAL A 254 -2.11 6.13 -3.57
C VAL A 254 -2.77 6.83 -2.40
N VAL A 255 -3.37 6.03 -1.53
CA VAL A 255 -4.04 6.48 -0.32
C VAL A 255 -3.17 6.16 0.88
N GLN A 256 -2.33 7.12 1.28
CA GLN A 256 -1.44 6.97 2.45
C GLN A 256 -1.83 7.89 3.62
N SER A 257 -2.97 8.56 3.49
CA SER A 257 -3.53 9.41 4.54
C SER A 257 -4.34 8.63 5.58
N HIS A 258 -4.97 7.53 5.16
CA HIS A 258 -5.88 6.74 5.99
C HIS A 258 -6.02 5.29 5.51
N ALA A 259 -6.72 4.46 6.31
CA ALA A 259 -7.14 3.11 5.95
C ALA A 259 -8.56 2.82 6.45
N VAL A 260 -9.17 1.75 5.95
CA VAL A 260 -10.49 1.30 6.43
C VAL A 260 -10.45 0.93 7.92
N LYS A 261 -11.62 0.97 8.58
CA LYS A 261 -11.80 0.51 9.97
C LYS A 261 -11.94 -1.01 10.10
N ASN A 262 -12.11 -1.71 8.99
CA ASN A 262 -12.30 -3.15 8.97
C ASN A 262 -11.12 -3.86 9.64
N THR A 263 -11.42 -4.83 10.50
CA THR A 263 -10.41 -5.54 11.28
C THR A 263 -9.98 -6.85 10.64
N SER A 264 -10.93 -7.63 10.11
CA SER A 264 -10.64 -8.95 9.55
C SER A 264 -9.94 -8.87 8.19
N GLU A 265 -10.38 -7.96 7.31
CA GLU A 265 -9.82 -7.78 5.97
C GLU A 265 -8.83 -6.61 5.87
N GLY A 266 -8.85 -5.67 6.83
CA GLY A 266 -7.96 -4.51 6.86
C GLY A 266 -6.82 -4.65 7.86
N ILE A 267 -6.00 -3.61 7.95
CA ILE A 267 -4.85 -3.57 8.88
C ILE A 267 -5.20 -3.07 10.28
N ASN A 268 -6.45 -2.60 10.48
CA ASN A 268 -6.89 -2.09 11.77
C ASN A 268 -6.95 -3.21 12.81
N MET A 269 -6.40 -2.97 13.99
CA MET A 269 -6.33 -3.92 15.11
C MET A 269 -5.64 -5.26 14.77
N PHE A 270 -4.73 -5.28 13.81
CA PHE A 270 -4.04 -6.52 13.46
C PHE A 270 -3.30 -7.16 14.64
N ASP A 271 -2.63 -6.37 15.49
CA ASP A 271 -1.96 -6.87 16.71
C ASP A 271 -2.85 -6.85 17.96
N GLY A 272 -4.16 -6.64 17.81
CA GLY A 272 -5.14 -6.50 18.88
C GLY A 272 -5.28 -5.09 19.43
N THR A 273 -4.51 -4.10 18.91
CA THR A 273 -4.56 -2.70 19.36
C THR A 273 -5.04 -1.76 18.26
N THR A 274 -5.68 -0.66 18.66
CA THR A 274 -6.12 0.40 17.73
C THR A 274 -4.96 1.30 17.26
N TRP A 275 -3.79 1.19 17.91
CA TRP A 275 -2.65 2.09 17.69
C TRP A 275 -1.44 1.46 17.03
N GLN A 276 -1.51 0.22 16.52
CA GLN A 276 -0.39 -0.39 15.80
C GLN A 276 0.10 0.53 14.67
N PHE A 277 -0.77 0.89 13.74
CA PHE A 277 -0.49 1.78 12.62
C PHE A 277 -1.01 3.20 12.81
N PHE A 278 -2.04 3.38 13.62
CA PHE A 278 -2.82 4.61 13.69
C PHE A 278 -2.57 5.40 14.98
N HIS A 279 -3.06 6.63 15.02
CA HIS A 279 -3.16 7.34 16.28
C HIS A 279 -4.23 6.69 17.16
N ASP A 280 -4.02 6.72 18.46
CA ASP A 280 -5.03 6.27 19.43
C ASP A 280 -6.12 7.32 19.65
N GLY A 281 -7.32 6.84 20.00
CA GLY A 281 -8.47 7.70 20.33
C GLY A 281 -8.96 8.55 19.15
N PRO A 282 -9.58 9.71 19.43
CA PRO A 282 -10.22 10.55 18.40
C PRO A 282 -9.27 11.03 17.29
N LYS A 283 -7.99 11.25 17.62
CA LYS A 283 -6.97 11.64 16.62
C LYS A 283 -6.75 10.58 15.54
N GLY A 284 -7.00 9.31 15.85
CA GLY A 284 -6.91 8.19 14.92
C GLY A 284 -8.14 8.01 14.05
N GLU A 285 -9.17 8.83 14.21
CA GLU A 285 -10.42 8.76 13.47
C GLU A 285 -10.52 9.90 12.47
N HIS A 286 -10.78 9.58 11.18
CA HIS A 286 -11.06 10.63 10.20
C HIS A 286 -12.55 11.01 10.25
N PRO A 287 -12.91 12.24 10.68
CA PRO A 287 -14.30 12.58 10.97
C PRO A 287 -15.22 12.57 9.76
N SER A 288 -14.70 12.89 8.56
CA SER A 288 -15.52 12.98 7.33
C SER A 288 -15.57 11.68 6.55
N TRP A 289 -14.54 10.82 6.63
CA TRP A 289 -14.43 9.63 5.79
C TRP A 289 -14.71 8.33 6.53
N GLY A 290 -14.85 8.41 7.88
CA GLY A 290 -15.09 7.22 8.70
C GLY A 290 -13.94 6.20 8.66
N THR A 291 -12.71 6.64 8.45
CA THR A 291 -11.50 5.84 8.29
C THR A 291 -10.52 6.07 9.44
N LYS A 292 -9.41 5.33 9.47
CA LYS A 292 -8.35 5.46 10.49
C LYS A 292 -7.18 6.26 9.93
N CYS A 293 -6.62 7.19 10.74
CA CYS A 293 -5.51 8.05 10.36
C CYS A 293 -4.17 7.48 10.86
N PHE A 294 -3.20 7.34 9.94
CA PHE A 294 -1.87 6.84 10.25
C PHE A 294 -1.10 7.72 11.24
N ASN A 295 -0.32 7.06 12.12
CA ASN A 295 0.62 7.73 13.00
C ASN A 295 2.02 7.79 12.38
N TYR A 296 2.29 8.82 11.59
CA TYR A 296 3.60 9.04 10.95
C TYR A 296 4.73 9.33 11.94
N GLY A 297 4.44 9.46 13.24
CA GLY A 297 5.46 9.56 14.30
C GLY A 297 6.17 8.24 14.59
N LYS A 298 5.65 7.11 14.10
CA LYS A 298 6.26 5.78 14.26
C LYS A 298 7.12 5.43 13.06
N ASP A 299 8.34 4.99 13.31
CA ASP A 299 9.29 4.62 12.27
C ASP A 299 8.82 3.40 11.48
N GLU A 300 8.16 2.45 12.13
CA GLU A 300 7.59 1.26 11.51
C GLU A 300 6.44 1.60 10.56
N VAL A 301 5.63 2.62 10.89
CA VAL A 301 4.57 3.11 10.00
C VAL A 301 5.16 3.80 8.77
N ILE A 302 6.19 4.63 8.95
CA ILE A 302 6.91 5.25 7.83
C ILE A 302 7.55 4.16 6.96
N HIS A 303 8.17 3.14 7.58
CA HIS A 303 8.75 2.01 6.87
C HIS A 303 7.71 1.25 6.05
N PHE A 304 6.54 0.95 6.63
CA PHE A 304 5.43 0.29 5.94
C PHE A 304 4.97 1.09 4.71
N LEU A 305 4.70 2.38 4.89
CA LEU A 305 4.20 3.25 3.82
C LEU A 305 5.24 3.49 2.71
N LEU A 306 6.50 3.70 3.05
CA LEU A 306 7.58 3.85 2.06
C LEU A 306 7.85 2.53 1.33
N SER A 307 7.79 1.40 2.03
CA SER A 307 7.91 0.07 1.41
C SER A 307 6.76 -0.20 0.44
N ASN A 308 5.56 0.28 0.75
CA ASN A 308 4.42 0.21 -0.16
C ASN A 308 4.66 1.00 -1.45
N LEU A 309 5.19 2.21 -1.37
CA LEU A 309 5.55 2.98 -2.57
C LEU A 309 6.62 2.26 -3.40
N LYS A 310 7.70 1.80 -2.76
CA LYS A 310 8.73 1.04 -3.47
C LYS A 310 8.16 -0.22 -4.13
N PHE A 311 7.29 -0.95 -3.44
CA PHE A 311 6.62 -2.13 -3.98
C PHE A 311 5.90 -1.83 -5.30
N TRP A 312 5.11 -0.78 -5.37
CA TRP A 312 4.41 -0.40 -6.59
C TRP A 312 5.35 0.00 -7.73
N LEU A 313 6.47 0.67 -7.41
CA LEU A 313 7.50 1.03 -8.40
C LEU A 313 8.27 -0.19 -8.92
N THR A 314 8.60 -1.14 -8.06
CA THR A 314 9.50 -2.26 -8.41
C THR A 314 8.77 -3.52 -8.85
N GLU A 315 7.59 -3.80 -8.29
CA GLU A 315 6.80 -4.98 -8.62
C GLU A 315 5.87 -4.77 -9.82
N TYR A 316 5.37 -3.53 -9.98
CA TYR A 316 4.39 -3.18 -11.02
C TYR A 316 4.89 -2.16 -12.04
N HIS A 317 6.11 -1.66 -11.89
CA HIS A 317 6.74 -0.69 -12.78
C HIS A 317 5.94 0.62 -12.99
N PHE A 318 5.17 1.06 -11.98
CA PHE A 318 4.57 2.39 -12.04
C PHE A 318 5.65 3.49 -12.13
N ASP A 319 5.39 4.54 -12.90
CA ASP A 319 6.35 5.63 -13.14
C ASP A 319 6.30 6.73 -12.07
N GLY A 320 5.28 6.74 -11.23
CA GLY A 320 5.11 7.73 -10.18
C GLY A 320 3.76 7.63 -9.50
N PHE A 321 3.46 8.63 -8.65
CA PHE A 321 2.28 8.63 -7.79
C PHE A 321 1.55 9.97 -7.81
N ARG A 322 0.23 9.89 -7.66
CA ARG A 322 -0.62 10.95 -7.13
C ARG A 322 -1.00 10.54 -5.70
N PHE A 323 -0.80 11.42 -4.73
CA PHE A 323 -1.18 11.16 -3.34
C PHE A 323 -2.57 11.71 -3.06
N ASP A 324 -3.47 10.85 -2.60
CA ASP A 324 -4.79 11.26 -2.15
C ASP A 324 -4.79 11.69 -0.68
N GLY A 325 -5.71 12.59 -0.32
CA GLY A 325 -5.92 13.01 1.06
C GLY A 325 -4.75 13.74 1.71
N VAL A 326 -3.90 14.43 0.95
CA VAL A 326 -2.67 15.11 1.43
C VAL A 326 -2.96 16.11 2.54
N THR A 327 -4.11 16.78 2.52
CA THR A 327 -4.53 17.71 3.58
C THR A 327 -4.59 16.99 4.93
N SER A 328 -5.10 15.75 4.97
CA SER A 328 -5.12 14.92 6.19
C SER A 328 -3.74 14.44 6.64
N MET A 329 -2.76 14.42 5.74
CA MET A 329 -1.36 14.12 6.10
C MET A 329 -0.63 15.32 6.68
N LEU A 330 -0.97 16.54 6.24
CA LEU A 330 -0.23 17.76 6.56
C LEU A 330 -0.83 18.56 7.72
N TYR A 331 -2.14 18.47 7.96
CA TYR A 331 -2.86 19.30 8.94
C TYR A 331 -3.51 18.46 10.04
N HIS A 332 -3.44 18.93 11.28
CA HIS A 332 -4.02 18.24 12.45
C HIS A 332 -5.53 18.13 12.41
N ASP A 333 -6.19 19.12 11.85
CA ASP A 333 -7.64 19.22 11.68
C ASP A 333 -8.13 18.62 10.36
N HIS A 334 -7.25 17.95 9.60
CA HIS A 334 -7.54 17.41 8.27
C HIS A 334 -7.98 18.47 7.24
N GLY A 335 -7.74 19.76 7.52
CA GLY A 335 -8.23 20.87 6.74
C GLY A 335 -9.75 21.11 6.87
N LEU A 336 -10.38 20.60 7.92
CA LEU A 336 -11.81 20.70 8.17
C LEU A 336 -12.11 21.73 9.26
N GLY A 337 -12.96 22.71 8.96
CA GLY A 337 -13.50 23.64 9.94
C GLY A 337 -12.58 24.76 10.40
N GLU A 338 -11.34 24.83 9.92
CA GLU A 338 -10.39 25.89 10.22
C GLU A 338 -10.14 26.76 8.98
N ALA A 339 -10.18 28.06 9.15
CA ALA A 339 -9.71 28.98 8.12
C ALA A 339 -8.18 28.98 8.11
N PHE A 340 -7.56 28.96 6.92
CA PHE A 340 -6.09 29.03 6.77
C PHE A 340 -5.54 30.46 6.91
N ASP A 341 -6.17 31.27 7.77
CA ASP A 341 -5.81 32.65 8.08
C ASP A 341 -4.81 32.78 9.26
N ASP A 342 -4.68 31.74 10.08
CA ASP A 342 -3.68 31.65 11.15
C ASP A 342 -2.79 30.43 10.98
N SER A 343 -1.59 30.65 10.45
CA SER A 343 -0.58 29.62 10.18
C SER A 343 -0.13 28.82 11.42
N ARG A 344 -0.46 29.26 12.63
CA ARG A 344 -0.09 28.60 13.89
C ARG A 344 -1.06 27.50 14.30
N LYS A 345 -2.24 27.41 13.69
CA LYS A 345 -3.29 26.49 14.09
C LYS A 345 -3.39 25.21 13.28
N GLY A 346 -2.96 25.18 12.03
CA GLY A 346 -3.28 24.11 11.09
C GLY A 346 -2.16 23.10 10.77
N GLY A 347 -0.91 23.35 11.16
CA GLY A 347 0.22 22.49 10.74
C GLY A 347 0.60 21.38 11.73
N ARG A 348 1.01 20.21 11.23
CA ARG A 348 1.62 19.10 11.98
C ARG A 348 3.13 19.26 12.11
#